data_a16c582ebeadff514dd1f37d857a5659
#
_entry.id   a16c582ebeadff514dd1f37d857a5659
#
_cell.length_a   1.000
_cell.length_b   1.000
_cell.length_c   1.000
_cell.angle_alpha   90.00
_cell.angle_beta   90.00
_cell.angle_gamma   90.00
#
_symmetry.space_group_name_H-M   'P 1'
#
loop_
_entity.id
_entity.type
_entity.pdbx_description
1 polymer ?
#
loop_
_entity_poly.entity_id
_entity_poly.type
_entity_poly.pdbx_seq_one_letter_code
_entity_poly.pdbx_strand_id
1 'polypeptide(L)'
;EYKLLDTISSPRELKKLPPEELSAYCDELRRYIIDECAVNPGHLASSLGAVELAAALHYVFDTPEDKIVWDVGHQTYAHKIITGRCEAFRTKRRLGGISGFPRMAESEYDAFGGGHASVSISAAFGMAKAAELRGERRTTPEPASGPTCW
;
A
#
# COMPACT_ATOMS: atom_id res chain seq x y z
N GLU A 1 4.90 8.37 -20.35
CA GLU A 1 3.60 7.71 -20.54
C GLU A 1 3.70 6.29 -20.02
N TYR A 2 2.83 5.92 -19.07
CA TYR A 2 2.80 4.62 -18.43
C TYR A 2 1.56 3.88 -18.93
N LYS A 3 1.72 2.64 -19.43
CA LYS A 3 0.61 1.91 -20.07
C LYS A 3 -0.34 1.31 -19.03
N LEU A 4 0.21 0.70 -18.00
CA LEU A 4 -0.56 0.00 -16.96
C LEU A 4 -0.86 0.94 -15.80
N LEU A 5 0.13 1.72 -15.34
CA LEU A 5 -0.03 2.62 -14.21
C LEU A 5 -1.15 3.64 -14.43
N ASP A 6 -1.25 4.21 -15.65
CA ASP A 6 -2.27 5.21 -15.98
C ASP A 6 -3.70 4.63 -16.02
N THR A 7 -3.85 3.30 -16.04
CA THR A 7 -5.16 2.62 -16.05
C THR A 7 -5.62 2.15 -14.68
N ILE A 8 -4.74 2.19 -13.66
CA ILE A 8 -5.00 1.63 -12.34
C ILE A 8 -5.06 2.77 -11.31
N SER A 9 -6.27 3.10 -10.88
CA SER A 9 -6.54 4.14 -9.89
C SER A 9 -7.02 3.58 -8.54
N SER A 10 -7.13 2.27 -8.41
CA SER A 10 -7.61 1.62 -7.19
C SER A 10 -7.12 0.16 -7.07
N PRO A 11 -7.10 -0.41 -5.86
CA PRO A 11 -6.82 -1.83 -5.68
C PRO A 11 -7.79 -2.76 -6.45
N ARG A 12 -9.04 -2.33 -6.64
CA ARG A 12 -10.03 -3.09 -7.43
C ARG A 12 -9.65 -3.19 -8.89
N GLU A 13 -9.03 -2.15 -9.45
CA GLU A 13 -8.53 -2.17 -10.82
C GLU A 13 -7.26 -3.01 -10.94
N LEU A 14 -6.36 -2.90 -9.95
CA LEU A 14 -5.17 -3.74 -9.88
C LEU A 14 -5.52 -5.24 -9.91
N LYS A 15 -6.56 -5.67 -9.19
CA LYS A 15 -7.04 -7.06 -9.17
C LYS A 15 -7.56 -7.57 -10.51
N LYS A 16 -7.86 -6.69 -11.46
CA LYS A 16 -8.29 -7.08 -12.81
C LYS A 16 -7.12 -7.39 -13.75
N LEU A 17 -5.89 -7.00 -13.37
CA LEU A 17 -4.70 -7.34 -14.15
C LEU A 17 -4.47 -8.85 -14.13
N PRO A 18 -4.12 -9.44 -15.30
CA PRO A 18 -3.60 -10.80 -15.33
C PRO A 18 -2.33 -10.90 -14.46
N PRO A 19 -2.11 -12.01 -13.74
CA PRO A 19 -0.92 -12.18 -12.89
C PRO A 19 0.41 -11.98 -13.63
N GLU A 20 0.47 -12.32 -14.90
CA GLU A 20 1.64 -12.16 -15.78
C GLU A 20 1.98 -10.68 -16.06
N GLU A 21 1.03 -9.76 -15.93
CA GLU A 21 1.25 -8.33 -16.11
C GLU A 21 1.67 -7.60 -14.83
N LEU A 22 1.56 -8.24 -13.67
CA LEU A 22 1.90 -7.61 -12.38
C LEU A 22 3.37 -7.16 -12.32
N SER A 23 4.29 -7.94 -12.91
CA SER A 23 5.70 -7.56 -12.96
C SER A 23 5.91 -6.28 -13.77
N ALA A 24 5.28 -6.19 -14.94
CA ALA A 24 5.35 -5.00 -15.79
C ALA A 24 4.73 -3.77 -15.11
N TYR A 25 3.62 -3.95 -14.39
CA TYR A 25 3.02 -2.90 -13.57
C TYR A 25 3.95 -2.43 -12.46
N CYS A 26 4.60 -3.35 -11.75
CA CYS A 26 5.59 -3.01 -10.71
C CYS A 26 6.79 -2.23 -11.28
N ASP A 27 7.24 -2.57 -12.48
CA ASP A 27 8.32 -1.85 -13.17
C ASP A 27 7.91 -0.41 -13.52
N GLU A 28 6.69 -0.19 -14.00
CA GLU A 28 6.15 1.15 -14.26
C GLU A 28 6.00 1.95 -12.97
N LEU A 29 5.44 1.34 -11.92
CA LEU A 29 5.26 1.94 -10.60
C LEU A 29 6.61 2.35 -10.00
N ARG A 30 7.63 1.51 -10.12
CA ARG A 30 9.01 1.79 -9.68
C ARG A 30 9.60 2.98 -10.42
N ARG A 31 9.45 3.00 -11.74
CA ARG A 31 9.93 4.11 -12.58
C ARG A 31 9.25 5.42 -12.19
N TYR A 32 7.93 5.41 -12.03
CA TYR A 32 7.18 6.59 -11.60
C TYR A 32 7.67 7.13 -10.24
N ILE A 33 7.90 6.25 -9.26
CA ILE A 33 8.45 6.65 -7.96
C ILE A 33 9.83 7.30 -8.10
N ILE A 34 10.69 6.76 -8.96
CA ILE A 34 12.03 7.31 -9.23
C ILE A 34 11.91 8.71 -9.85
N ASP A 35 11.11 8.85 -10.90
CA ASP A 35 10.93 10.10 -11.64
C ASP A 35 10.37 11.20 -10.72
N GLU A 36 9.35 10.89 -9.95
CA GLU A 36 8.75 11.85 -9.01
C GLU A 36 9.66 12.17 -7.81
N CYS A 37 10.50 11.24 -7.38
CA CYS A 37 11.47 11.50 -6.31
C CYS A 37 12.70 12.29 -6.80
N ALA A 38 13.02 12.25 -8.10
CA ALA A 38 14.05 13.10 -8.71
C ALA A 38 13.64 14.59 -8.67
N VAL A 39 12.35 14.88 -8.81
CA VAL A 39 11.81 16.25 -8.78
C VAL A 39 11.46 16.69 -7.34
N ASN A 40 10.86 15.83 -6.57
CA ASN A 40 10.41 16.08 -5.21
C ASN A 40 10.94 14.97 -4.26
N PRO A 41 12.09 15.17 -3.63
CA PRO A 41 12.80 14.14 -2.87
C PRO A 41 11.98 13.54 -1.72
N GLY A 42 12.25 12.25 -1.44
CA GLY A 42 11.54 11.50 -0.39
C GLY A 42 12.23 10.18 -0.03
N HIS A 43 11.47 9.25 0.52
CA HIS A 43 11.94 7.93 0.97
C HIS A 43 12.08 6.96 -0.23
N LEU A 44 13.08 7.19 -1.09
CA LEU A 44 13.22 6.46 -2.35
C LEU A 44 13.58 4.99 -2.13
N ALA A 45 14.73 4.70 -1.51
CA ALA A 45 15.25 3.33 -1.41
C ALA A 45 14.29 2.37 -0.68
N SER A 46 13.73 2.80 0.45
CA SER A 46 12.75 2.01 1.21
C SER A 46 11.49 1.73 0.42
N SER A 47 11.01 2.71 -0.36
CA SER A 47 9.81 2.54 -1.18
C SER A 47 10.06 1.63 -2.39
N LEU A 48 11.23 1.73 -3.03
CA LEU A 48 11.59 0.82 -4.14
C LEU A 48 11.71 -0.63 -3.69
N GLY A 49 12.19 -0.88 -2.46
CA GLY A 49 12.29 -2.23 -1.89
C GLY A 49 10.95 -2.86 -1.53
N ALA A 50 9.86 -2.10 -1.53
CA ALA A 50 8.53 -2.58 -1.14
C ALA A 50 7.48 -2.52 -2.26
N VAL A 51 7.86 -2.24 -3.51
CA VAL A 51 6.93 -2.10 -4.64
C VAL A 51 6.14 -3.37 -4.86
N GLU A 52 6.82 -4.50 -5.06
CA GLU A 52 6.19 -5.81 -5.31
C GLU A 52 5.36 -6.27 -4.12
N LEU A 53 5.85 -6.04 -2.89
CA LEU A 53 5.10 -6.36 -1.68
C LEU A 53 3.80 -5.56 -1.61
N ALA A 54 3.83 -4.26 -1.86
CA ALA A 54 2.64 -3.43 -1.86
C ALA A 54 1.64 -3.86 -2.94
N ALA A 55 2.12 -4.13 -4.16
CA ALA A 55 1.28 -4.63 -5.24
C ALA A 55 0.65 -5.98 -4.89
N ALA A 56 1.42 -6.94 -4.38
CA ALA A 56 0.94 -8.25 -3.99
C ALA A 56 -0.12 -8.18 -2.86
N LEU A 57 0.12 -7.37 -1.83
CA LEU A 57 -0.85 -7.17 -0.75
C LEU A 57 -2.18 -6.63 -1.27
N HIS A 58 -2.16 -5.60 -2.11
CA HIS A 58 -3.38 -5.03 -2.69
C HIS A 58 -4.02 -5.92 -3.76
N TYR A 59 -3.26 -6.81 -4.36
CA TYR A 59 -3.78 -7.80 -5.32
C TYR A 59 -4.53 -8.94 -4.61
N VAL A 60 -4.02 -9.39 -3.45
CA VAL A 60 -4.57 -10.54 -2.72
C VAL A 60 -5.67 -10.11 -1.75
N PHE A 61 -5.43 -9.10 -0.92
CA PHE A 61 -6.34 -8.68 0.14
C PHE A 61 -7.41 -7.69 -0.34
N ASP A 62 -8.60 -7.73 0.27
CA ASP A 62 -9.72 -6.84 -0.05
C ASP A 62 -9.65 -5.56 0.77
N THR A 63 -8.71 -4.69 0.40
CA THR A 63 -8.56 -3.38 1.03
C THR A 63 -9.62 -2.40 0.52
N PRO A 64 -10.17 -1.51 1.38
CA PRO A 64 -9.76 -1.18 2.74
C PRO A 64 -10.42 -2.04 3.85
N GLU A 65 -11.27 -3.02 3.51
CA GLU A 65 -11.88 -3.92 4.48
C GLU A 65 -10.81 -4.70 5.24
N ASP A 66 -9.88 -5.33 4.51
CA ASP A 66 -8.66 -5.89 5.09
C ASP A 66 -7.68 -4.77 5.41
N LYS A 67 -7.22 -4.73 6.65
CA LYS A 67 -6.35 -3.65 7.12
C LYS A 67 -4.88 -3.98 6.92
N ILE A 68 -4.18 -3.16 6.15
CA ILE A 68 -2.72 -3.20 6.04
C ILE A 68 -2.14 -2.14 6.98
N VAL A 69 -1.34 -2.58 7.94
CA VAL A 69 -0.64 -1.69 8.88
C VAL A 69 0.85 -1.69 8.56
N TRP A 70 1.36 -0.55 8.13
CA TRP A 70 2.76 -0.37 7.77
C TRP A 70 3.57 0.06 8.98
N ASP A 71 4.66 -0.65 9.29
CA ASP A 71 5.59 -0.22 10.33
C ASP A 71 6.44 0.94 9.82
N VAL A 72 6.63 1.98 10.61
CA VAL A 72 7.20 3.27 10.21
C VAL A 72 6.41 3.94 9.08
N GLY A 73 6.19 3.28 7.96
CA GLY A 73 5.43 3.76 6.82
C GLY A 73 6.23 4.57 5.79
N HIS A 74 7.56 4.64 5.91
CA HIS A 74 8.42 5.31 4.93
C HIS A 74 8.57 4.55 3.61
N GLN A 75 8.13 3.30 3.54
CA GLN A 75 8.12 2.41 2.38
C GLN A 75 6.81 2.41 1.59
N THR A 76 5.88 3.34 1.88
CA THR A 76 4.48 3.26 1.41
C THR A 76 4.16 4.03 0.15
N TYR A 77 5.14 4.47 -0.65
CA TYR A 77 4.86 5.23 -1.86
C TYR A 77 4.04 4.42 -2.88
N ALA A 78 4.40 3.15 -3.11
CA ALA A 78 3.62 2.25 -3.95
C ALA A 78 2.18 2.10 -3.43
N HIS A 79 1.99 1.88 -2.13
CA HIS A 79 0.68 1.83 -1.49
C HIS A 79 -0.16 3.09 -1.77
N LYS A 80 0.43 4.29 -1.63
CA LYS A 80 -0.30 5.54 -1.92
C LYS A 80 -0.74 5.63 -3.37
N ILE A 81 0.13 5.27 -4.31
CA ILE A 81 -0.15 5.33 -5.73
C ILE A 81 -1.26 4.32 -6.10
N ILE A 82 -1.15 3.08 -5.68
CA ILE A 82 -2.14 2.00 -5.91
C ILE A 82 -3.52 2.38 -5.35
N THR A 83 -3.55 3.10 -4.24
CA THR A 83 -4.79 3.51 -3.56
C THR A 83 -5.34 4.86 -4.03
N GLY A 84 -5.08 5.24 -5.28
CA GLY A 84 -5.73 6.36 -5.95
C GLY A 84 -5.07 7.72 -5.75
N ARG A 85 -3.87 7.77 -5.16
CA ARG A 85 -3.17 9.03 -4.90
C ARG A 85 -2.02 9.29 -5.89
N CYS A 86 -2.09 8.72 -7.10
CA CYS A 86 -1.03 8.86 -8.11
C CYS A 86 -0.77 10.35 -8.47
N GLU A 87 -1.80 11.10 -8.82
CA GLU A 87 -1.65 12.53 -9.12
C GLU A 87 -1.25 13.35 -7.89
N ALA A 88 -1.85 13.08 -6.74
CA ALA A 88 -1.54 13.75 -5.50
C ALA A 88 -0.09 13.47 -5.02
N PHE A 89 0.50 12.35 -5.47
CA PHE A 89 1.85 11.97 -5.10
C PHE A 89 2.91 13.00 -5.50
N ARG A 90 2.66 13.76 -6.55
CA ARG A 90 3.50 14.89 -6.98
C ARG A 90 3.62 16.00 -5.94
N THR A 91 2.66 16.06 -5.02
CA THR A 91 2.63 17.07 -3.93
C THR A 91 3.17 16.54 -2.61
N LYS A 92 3.67 15.29 -2.57
CA LYS A 92 4.14 14.67 -1.34
C LYS A 92 5.12 15.56 -0.58
N ARG A 93 4.97 15.63 0.75
CA ARG A 93 5.84 16.38 1.67
C ARG A 93 5.88 17.91 1.43
N ARG A 94 5.03 18.45 0.56
CA ARG A 94 4.86 19.91 0.38
C ARG A 94 3.74 20.42 1.28
N LEU A 95 3.77 21.70 1.59
CA LEU A 95 2.69 22.36 2.34
C LEU A 95 1.38 22.23 1.55
N GLY A 96 0.34 21.71 2.19
CA GLY A 96 -0.94 21.42 1.55
C GLY A 96 -0.98 20.16 0.68
N GLY A 97 0.16 19.47 0.51
CA GLY A 97 0.24 18.20 -0.21
C GLY A 97 0.06 16.99 0.71
N ILE A 98 0.19 15.79 0.12
CA ILE A 98 0.06 14.55 0.87
C ILE A 98 1.30 14.27 1.74
N SER A 99 1.09 13.53 2.83
CA SER A 99 2.15 13.08 3.74
C SER A 99 3.11 12.09 3.06
N GLY A 100 4.37 12.10 3.48
CA GLY A 100 5.34 11.04 3.12
C GLY A 100 5.14 9.72 3.87
N PHE A 101 4.19 9.66 4.80
CA PHE A 101 3.81 8.50 5.61
C PHE A 101 2.32 8.21 5.46
N PRO A 102 1.81 7.01 5.81
CA PRO A 102 0.39 6.77 5.93
C PRO A 102 -0.28 7.77 6.87
N ARG A 103 -1.45 8.23 6.48
CA ARG A 103 -2.24 9.20 7.25
C ARG A 103 -3.73 8.93 7.09
N MET A 104 -4.38 8.50 8.15
CA MET A 104 -5.81 8.13 8.15
C MET A 104 -6.73 9.24 7.61
N ALA A 105 -6.35 10.50 7.78
CA ALA A 105 -7.11 11.64 7.24
C ALA A 105 -6.96 11.84 5.72
N GLU A 106 -6.04 11.13 5.06
CA GLU A 106 -5.83 11.22 3.61
C GLU A 106 -6.59 10.14 2.83
N SER A 107 -6.75 8.95 3.42
CA SER A 107 -7.29 7.80 2.71
C SER A 107 -7.83 6.75 3.67
N GLU A 108 -8.95 6.14 3.31
CA GLU A 108 -9.52 4.98 4.00
C GLU A 108 -8.60 3.74 3.97
N TYR A 109 -7.68 3.69 3.01
CA TYR A 109 -6.68 2.63 2.90
C TYR A 109 -5.53 2.77 3.91
N ASP A 110 -5.34 3.94 4.50
CA ASP A 110 -4.34 4.19 5.54
C ASP A 110 -4.91 3.78 6.90
N ALA A 111 -4.88 2.49 7.22
CA ALA A 111 -5.50 1.92 8.43
C ALA A 111 -4.89 2.46 9.73
N PHE A 112 -3.64 2.95 9.68
CA PHE A 112 -2.92 3.53 10.83
C PHE A 112 -1.91 4.57 10.37
N GLY A 113 -1.65 5.58 11.20
CA GLY A 113 -0.63 6.60 10.93
C GLY A 113 0.78 6.06 11.15
N GLY A 114 1.74 6.55 10.34
CA GLY A 114 3.13 6.13 10.39
C GLY A 114 4.07 7.16 11.01
N GLY A 115 5.36 6.80 11.11
CA GLY A 115 6.47 7.66 11.52
C GLY A 115 7.38 7.07 12.59
N HIS A 116 6.91 6.16 13.43
CA HIS A 116 7.68 5.49 14.48
C HIS A 116 7.74 3.99 14.24
N ALA A 117 8.90 3.40 14.53
CA ALA A 117 9.11 1.96 14.43
C ALA A 117 8.41 1.19 15.55
N SER A 118 8.03 -0.04 15.26
CA SER A 118 7.47 -1.03 16.20
C SER A 118 6.07 -0.72 16.73
N VAL A 119 5.43 0.36 16.31
CA VAL A 119 4.04 0.68 16.72
C VAL A 119 3.00 -0.15 15.96
N SER A 120 3.36 -0.68 14.79
CA SER A 120 2.46 -1.46 13.94
C SER A 120 1.96 -2.74 14.61
N ILE A 121 2.81 -3.41 15.40
CA ILE A 121 2.47 -4.65 16.10
C ILE A 121 1.32 -4.42 17.08
N SER A 122 1.46 -3.43 17.97
CA SER A 122 0.42 -3.11 18.95
C SER A 122 -0.85 -2.56 18.30
N ALA A 123 -0.71 -1.74 17.23
CA ALA A 123 -1.84 -1.23 16.48
C ALA A 123 -2.62 -2.36 15.80
N ALA A 124 -1.93 -3.25 15.07
CA ALA A 124 -2.57 -4.39 14.40
C ALA A 124 -3.21 -5.36 15.40
N PHE A 125 -2.53 -5.64 16.53
CA PHE A 125 -3.08 -6.46 17.60
C PHE A 125 -4.35 -5.84 18.19
N GLY A 126 -4.36 -4.54 18.47
CA GLY A 126 -5.54 -3.82 18.97
C GLY A 126 -6.71 -3.88 17.99
N MET A 127 -6.43 -3.69 16.67
CA MET A 127 -7.45 -3.80 15.62
C MET A 127 -8.02 -5.21 15.53
N ALA A 128 -7.16 -6.24 15.56
CA ALA A 128 -7.59 -7.64 15.52
C ALA A 128 -8.45 -7.99 16.74
N LYS A 129 -8.05 -7.55 17.94
CA LYS A 129 -8.81 -7.78 19.15
C LYS A 129 -10.16 -7.06 19.15
N ALA A 130 -10.22 -5.85 18.64
CA ALA A 130 -11.47 -5.11 18.49
C ALA A 130 -12.42 -5.81 17.49
N ALA A 131 -11.90 -6.32 16.38
CA ALA A 131 -12.68 -7.10 15.41
C ALA A 131 -13.24 -8.39 16.02
N GLU A 132 -12.42 -9.13 16.78
CA GLU A 132 -12.84 -10.32 17.51
C GLU A 132 -14.00 -10.02 18.48
N LEU A 133 -13.87 -8.95 19.29
CA LEU A 133 -14.91 -8.55 20.26
C LEU A 133 -16.21 -8.12 19.58
N ARG A 134 -16.16 -7.61 18.37
CA ARG A 134 -17.35 -7.27 17.57
C ARG A 134 -17.93 -8.47 16.81
N GLY A 135 -17.30 -9.65 16.92
CA GLY A 135 -17.72 -10.84 16.17
C GLY A 135 -17.46 -10.76 14.68
N GLU A 136 -16.60 -9.86 14.25
CA GLU A 136 -16.16 -9.72 12.86
C GLU A 136 -15.17 -10.86 12.53
N ARG A 137 -15.71 -12.00 12.09
CA ARG A 137 -14.87 -13.08 11.54
C ARG A 137 -14.47 -12.68 10.12
N ARG A 138 -13.27 -12.18 9.94
CA ARG A 138 -12.64 -12.13 8.64
C ARG A 138 -12.07 -13.51 8.36
N THR A 139 -12.63 -14.19 7.38
CA THR A 139 -11.99 -15.36 6.79
C THR A 139 -10.78 -14.82 6.05
N THR A 140 -9.58 -15.02 6.60
CA THR A 140 -8.40 -15.10 5.73
C THR A 140 -8.77 -16.08 4.62
N PRO A 141 -8.55 -15.74 3.34
CA PRO A 141 -8.69 -16.73 2.28
C PRO A 141 -7.90 -17.96 2.72
N GLU A 142 -8.54 -19.13 2.78
CA GLU A 142 -7.81 -20.36 3.11
C GLU A 142 -6.63 -20.44 2.13
N PRO A 143 -5.39 -20.59 2.62
CA PRO A 143 -4.27 -20.80 1.73
C PRO A 143 -4.61 -22.05 0.92
N ALA A 144 -4.67 -21.89 -0.39
CA ALA A 144 -4.77 -23.03 -1.29
C ALA A 144 -3.73 -24.04 -0.80
N SER A 145 -4.17 -25.21 -0.39
CA SER A 145 -3.46 -26.28 0.31
C SER A 145 -1.97 -26.39 -0.04
N GLY A 146 -1.14 -25.64 0.66
CA GLY A 146 0.32 -25.66 0.59
C GLY A 146 0.89 -25.32 1.96
N PRO A 147 2.10 -25.75 2.30
CA PRO A 147 2.66 -25.58 3.63
C PRO A 147 2.78 -24.10 3.99
N THR A 148 2.11 -23.73 5.07
CA THR A 148 2.18 -22.40 5.68
C THR A 148 3.60 -22.12 6.16
N CYS A 149 4.29 -21.18 5.53
CA CYS A 149 5.45 -20.54 6.12
C CYS A 149 4.97 -19.27 6.86
N TRP A 150 5.25 -19.27 8.17
CA TRP A 150 5.14 -18.10 9.04
C TRP A 150 6.33 -17.15 8.84
#